data_d875346eee2868b4bd2b71b8a2299a17
#
_entry.id   d875346eee2868b4bd2b71b8a2299a17
#
_cell.length_a   1.000
_cell.length_b   1.000
_cell.length_c   1.000
_cell.angle_alpha   90.00
_cell.angle_beta   90.00
_cell.angle_gamma   90.00
#
_symmetry.space_group_name_H-M   'P 1'
#
loop_
_entity.id
_entity.type
_entity.pdbx_description
1 polymer ?
#
loop_
_entity_poly.entity_id
_entity_poly.type
_entity_poly.pdbx_seq_one_letter_code
_entity_poly.pdbx_strand_id
1 'polypeptide(L)'
;IISGIDLTTLTFNGSAITAKTVNSLTTAGGDNWQTSYSNQNLKLPISLKFKHNSTTGYEMFGLHPITKAQTPANYNDEGYKFYSPATYTYGYFTTTWDFYVPISLTDELSIDISATGYVTAAINGVTQKAFQGIVSDYKLVLSSFRTSSLTGVILTDATRPAILTCTELDTDLDGVPNRLDLDSDGDNCPDAVEAGTTYVTTSGVASNAKTTTSIIPAPYGANGFANGLETTAESDIYN
;
A
#
# COMPACT_ATOMS: atom_id res chain seq x y z
N ILE A 1 -7.12 2.97 2.28
CA ILE A 1 -6.07 1.94 2.53
C ILE A 1 -5.12 1.98 1.34
N ILE A 2 -3.83 2.22 1.59
CA ILE A 2 -2.80 2.09 0.56
C ILE A 2 -2.40 0.62 0.54
N SER A 3 -2.67 -0.10 -0.53
CA SER A 3 -2.17 -1.44 -0.74
C SER A 3 -0.95 -1.41 -1.66
N GLY A 4 0.11 -2.08 -1.26
CA GLY A 4 1.29 -2.29 -2.08
C GLY A 4 1.18 -3.55 -2.94
N ILE A 5 2.33 -4.02 -3.40
CA ILE A 5 2.47 -5.31 -4.07
C ILE A 5 2.05 -6.41 -3.09
N ASP A 6 1.17 -7.31 -3.54
CA ASP A 6 0.83 -8.52 -2.80
C ASP A 6 2.08 -9.41 -2.70
N LEU A 7 2.62 -9.55 -1.48
CA LEU A 7 3.83 -10.32 -1.25
C LEU A 7 3.66 -11.83 -1.55
N THR A 8 2.43 -12.33 -1.59
CA THR A 8 2.18 -13.74 -1.97
C THR A 8 2.55 -14.00 -3.43
N THR A 9 2.51 -12.98 -4.27
CA THR A 9 2.87 -13.05 -5.69
C THR A 9 4.38 -13.06 -5.92
N LEU A 10 5.17 -12.62 -4.94
CA LEU A 10 6.62 -12.66 -5.03
C LEU A 10 7.15 -14.07 -4.74
N THR A 11 8.11 -14.53 -5.51
CA THR A 11 8.89 -15.72 -5.22
C THR A 11 10.27 -15.33 -4.73
N PHE A 12 10.87 -16.17 -3.91
CA PHE A 12 12.17 -15.90 -3.29
C PHE A 12 13.11 -17.07 -3.51
N ASN A 13 14.40 -16.76 -3.73
CA ASN A 13 15.48 -17.71 -3.57
C ASN A 13 16.10 -17.55 -2.18
N GLY A 14 16.70 -18.61 -1.67
CA GLY A 14 17.26 -18.64 -0.30
C GLY A 14 16.27 -19.20 0.71
N SER A 15 16.69 -19.24 1.99
CA SER A 15 16.02 -19.98 3.05
C SER A 15 15.50 -19.12 4.20
N ALA A 16 15.65 -17.79 4.13
CA ALA A 16 15.24 -16.91 5.22
C ALA A 16 13.71 -16.86 5.39
N ILE A 17 12.96 -16.85 4.31
CA ILE A 17 11.49 -16.67 4.35
C ILE A 17 10.80 -18.02 4.40
N THR A 18 9.99 -18.26 5.44
CA THR A 18 9.22 -19.50 5.64
C THR A 18 7.73 -19.33 5.40
N ALA A 19 7.19 -18.13 5.61
CA ALA A 19 5.79 -17.83 5.33
C ALA A 19 5.63 -16.38 4.88
N LYS A 20 4.57 -16.13 4.10
CA LYS A 20 4.21 -14.80 3.63
C LYS A 20 2.69 -14.67 3.50
N THR A 21 2.21 -13.47 3.77
CA THR A 21 0.84 -13.05 3.48
C THR A 21 0.86 -11.88 2.50
N VAL A 22 -0.26 -11.26 2.24
CA VAL A 22 -0.35 -10.06 1.38
C VAL A 22 0.63 -8.97 1.80
N ASN A 23 0.83 -8.80 3.12
CA ASN A 23 1.61 -7.69 3.69
C ASN A 23 2.48 -8.09 4.89
N SER A 24 2.84 -9.35 5.02
CA SER A 24 3.75 -9.81 6.06
C SER A 24 4.72 -10.89 5.57
N LEU A 25 5.87 -10.96 6.22
CA LEU A 25 6.89 -11.98 5.99
C LEU A 25 7.29 -12.58 7.34
N THR A 26 7.40 -13.91 7.39
CA THR A 26 7.91 -14.64 8.55
C THR A 26 9.20 -15.34 8.14
N THR A 27 10.20 -15.31 9.04
CA THR A 27 11.52 -15.84 8.76
C THR A 27 11.73 -17.20 9.41
N ALA A 28 12.68 -17.95 8.88
CA ALA A 28 13.18 -19.18 9.50
C ALA A 28 13.85 -18.90 10.85
N GLY A 29 13.68 -19.81 11.79
CA GLY A 29 14.52 -19.87 12.98
C GLY A 29 15.85 -20.60 12.70
N GLY A 30 16.91 -20.21 13.39
CA GLY A 30 18.23 -20.86 13.31
C GLY A 30 19.31 -20.01 13.94
N ASP A 31 20.47 -20.64 14.23
CA ASP A 31 21.62 -19.95 14.83
C ASP A 31 22.64 -19.47 13.77
N ASN A 32 22.23 -19.41 12.50
CA ASN A 32 23.01 -18.86 11.41
C ASN A 32 22.18 -17.88 10.60
N TRP A 33 22.84 -16.87 10.07
CA TRP A 33 22.22 -15.95 9.12
C TRP A 33 21.76 -16.67 7.86
N GLN A 34 20.52 -16.43 7.48
CA GLN A 34 19.92 -16.90 6.25
C GLN A 34 19.41 -15.70 5.47
N THR A 35 19.58 -15.70 4.17
CA THR A 35 19.16 -14.59 3.32
C THR A 35 18.29 -15.09 2.18
N SER A 36 17.24 -14.35 1.86
CA SER A 36 16.39 -14.54 0.69
C SER A 36 16.28 -13.27 -0.12
N TYR A 37 16.29 -13.43 -1.44
CA TYR A 37 16.08 -12.35 -2.41
C TYR A 37 14.85 -12.65 -3.25
N SER A 38 14.04 -11.63 -3.56
CA SER A 38 12.96 -11.82 -4.54
C SER A 38 13.52 -12.24 -5.90
N ASN A 39 12.83 -13.16 -6.57
CA ASN A 39 13.18 -13.50 -7.95
C ASN A 39 12.82 -12.37 -8.91
N GLN A 40 11.72 -11.68 -8.63
CA GLN A 40 11.27 -10.53 -9.39
C GLN A 40 12.13 -9.31 -9.10
N ASN A 41 12.44 -8.56 -10.15
CA ASN A 41 13.08 -7.25 -10.03
C ASN A 41 12.04 -6.16 -9.77
N LEU A 42 12.43 -5.18 -9.00
CA LEU A 42 11.69 -3.97 -8.70
C LEU A 42 12.25 -2.82 -9.52
N LYS A 43 11.38 -2.00 -10.11
CA LYS A 43 11.74 -0.88 -10.99
C LYS A 43 11.63 0.45 -10.26
N LEU A 44 12.60 1.35 -10.45
CA LEU A 44 12.56 2.71 -9.91
C LEU A 44 11.39 3.53 -10.50
N PRO A 45 10.70 4.38 -9.72
CA PRO A 45 10.90 4.58 -8.28
C PRO A 45 10.34 3.42 -7.44
N ILE A 46 10.93 3.21 -6.25
CA ILE A 46 10.52 2.15 -5.32
C ILE A 46 10.22 2.79 -3.97
N SER A 47 9.14 2.35 -3.32
CA SER A 47 8.84 2.64 -1.93
C SER A 47 8.61 1.34 -1.16
N LEU A 48 9.31 1.18 -0.06
CA LEU A 48 9.19 0.07 0.87
C LEU A 48 8.93 0.60 2.27
N LYS A 49 7.82 0.18 2.87
CA LYS A 49 7.46 0.47 4.25
C LYS A 49 7.17 -0.82 4.99
N PHE A 50 7.50 -0.88 6.26
CA PHE A 50 7.24 -2.07 7.08
C PHE A 50 7.38 -1.76 8.57
N LYS A 51 6.93 -2.71 9.40
CA LYS A 51 7.13 -2.72 10.85
C LYS A 51 7.85 -4.00 11.25
N HIS A 52 8.81 -3.84 12.14
CA HIS A 52 9.42 -4.95 12.84
C HIS A 52 8.43 -5.54 13.86
N ASN A 53 8.29 -6.85 13.92
CA ASN A 53 7.33 -7.51 14.80
C ASN A 53 7.94 -8.71 15.55
N SER A 54 9.16 -8.54 16.05
CA SER A 54 9.82 -9.56 16.86
C SER A 54 10.63 -8.93 17.98
N THR A 55 10.61 -9.56 19.14
CA THR A 55 11.41 -9.16 20.30
C THR A 55 12.63 -10.09 20.53
N THR A 56 12.79 -11.13 19.75
CA THR A 56 13.80 -12.17 19.95
C THR A 56 14.63 -12.51 18.71
N GLY A 57 14.12 -12.16 17.52
CA GLY A 57 14.81 -12.38 16.26
C GLY A 57 15.65 -11.17 15.85
N TYR A 58 16.54 -11.40 14.90
CA TYR A 58 17.33 -10.37 14.25
C TYR A 58 17.07 -10.47 12.76
N GLU A 59 16.70 -9.37 12.12
CA GLU A 59 16.55 -9.32 10.68
C GLU A 59 17.20 -8.08 10.07
N MET A 60 17.59 -8.22 8.81
CA MET A 60 17.95 -7.12 7.93
C MET A 60 16.99 -7.16 6.75
N PHE A 61 16.20 -6.15 6.59
CA PHE A 61 15.19 -6.05 5.54
C PHE A 61 15.35 -4.78 4.72
N GLY A 62 15.24 -4.91 3.40
CA GLY A 62 15.38 -3.78 2.52
C GLY A 62 15.52 -4.15 1.05
N LEU A 63 16.31 -3.36 0.33
CA LEU A 63 16.45 -3.39 -1.12
C LEU A 63 17.90 -3.65 -1.51
N HIS A 64 18.11 -4.55 -2.47
CA HIS A 64 19.43 -4.93 -2.99
C HIS A 64 19.52 -4.61 -4.48
N PRO A 65 20.50 -3.77 -4.91
CA PRO A 65 20.70 -3.48 -6.33
C PRO A 65 21.11 -4.74 -7.10
N ILE A 66 20.51 -5.02 -8.23
CA ILE A 66 20.84 -6.25 -9.01
C ILE A 66 22.25 -6.24 -9.58
N THR A 67 22.89 -5.07 -9.65
CA THR A 67 24.27 -4.90 -10.10
C THR A 67 25.32 -5.33 -9.07
N LYS A 68 24.88 -5.62 -7.83
CA LYS A 68 25.74 -6.06 -6.74
C LYS A 68 25.62 -7.57 -6.52
N ALA A 69 26.68 -8.18 -6.00
CA ALA A 69 26.70 -9.61 -5.73
C ALA A 69 25.73 -9.99 -4.60
N GLN A 70 24.93 -11.02 -4.82
CA GLN A 70 24.07 -11.61 -3.80
C GLN A 70 24.88 -12.59 -2.96
N THR A 71 24.77 -12.48 -1.62
CA THR A 71 25.50 -13.35 -0.69
C THR A 71 24.49 -14.09 0.22
N PRO A 72 23.96 -15.24 -0.22
CA PRO A 72 22.84 -15.92 0.45
C PRO A 72 23.11 -16.35 1.91
N ALA A 73 24.36 -16.49 2.31
CA ALA A 73 24.76 -16.90 3.65
C ALA A 73 25.30 -15.74 4.51
N ASN A 74 25.18 -14.50 4.03
CA ASN A 74 25.74 -13.35 4.72
C ASN A 74 24.80 -12.15 4.65
N TYR A 75 24.69 -11.40 5.74
CA TYR A 75 23.91 -10.16 5.83
C TYR A 75 24.67 -8.91 5.32
N ASN A 76 25.98 -9.00 5.11
CA ASN A 76 26.86 -7.87 4.75
C ASN A 76 26.95 -7.62 3.24
N ASP A 77 25.90 -7.95 2.49
CA ASP A 77 25.85 -7.57 1.08
C ASP A 77 25.57 -6.05 0.91
N GLU A 78 25.94 -5.50 -0.23
CA GLU A 78 25.84 -4.08 -0.55
C GLU A 78 24.39 -3.64 -0.85
N GLY A 79 23.46 -3.88 0.09
CA GLY A 79 22.05 -3.49 0.00
C GLY A 79 21.72 -2.29 0.88
N TYR A 80 20.53 -1.74 0.71
CA TYR A 80 19.95 -0.69 1.54
C TYR A 80 18.98 -1.33 2.52
N LYS A 81 19.37 -1.48 3.79
CA LYS A 81 18.64 -2.30 4.76
C LYS A 81 18.54 -1.63 6.13
N PHE A 82 17.46 -1.92 6.81
CA PHE A 82 17.38 -1.75 8.26
C PHE A 82 17.75 -3.07 8.93
N TYR A 83 18.62 -3.02 9.91
CA TYR A 83 18.91 -4.11 10.83
C TYR A 83 18.20 -3.86 12.15
N SER A 84 17.31 -4.74 12.54
CA SER A 84 16.46 -4.57 13.71
C SER A 84 16.65 -5.74 14.70
N PRO A 85 17.50 -5.56 15.73
CA PRO A 85 17.55 -6.45 16.88
C PRO A 85 16.61 -5.94 17.98
N ALA A 86 15.40 -6.48 18.03
CA ALA A 86 14.41 -6.32 19.09
C ALA A 86 13.90 -4.89 19.36
N THR A 87 14.68 -4.01 19.98
CA THR A 87 14.19 -2.71 20.50
C THR A 87 14.84 -1.48 19.88
N TYR A 88 15.67 -1.67 18.88
CA TYR A 88 16.34 -0.61 18.14
C TYR A 88 16.61 -1.04 16.70
N THR A 89 16.92 -0.09 15.84
CA THR A 89 17.34 -0.36 14.47
C THR A 89 18.61 0.38 14.11
N TYR A 90 19.38 -0.25 13.24
CA TYR A 90 20.50 0.36 12.56
C TYR A 90 20.18 0.52 11.08
N GLY A 91 20.63 1.62 10.50
CA GLY A 91 20.67 1.75 9.04
C GLY A 91 21.95 1.11 8.49
N TYR A 92 21.80 0.28 7.47
CA TYR A 92 22.91 -0.28 6.69
C TYR A 92 22.67 0.07 5.23
N PHE A 93 23.18 1.23 4.79
CA PHE A 93 22.90 1.79 3.46
C PHE A 93 24.15 1.99 2.60
N THR A 94 25.29 1.86 3.20
CA THR A 94 26.58 1.81 2.53
C THR A 94 27.27 0.51 2.92
N THR A 95 28.53 0.48 3.14
CA THR A 95 29.26 -0.68 3.69
C THR A 95 29.47 -0.59 5.20
N THR A 96 28.83 0.38 5.86
CA THR A 96 28.96 0.67 7.29
C THR A 96 27.59 0.88 7.94
N TRP A 97 27.54 0.88 9.26
CA TRP A 97 26.38 1.28 10.04
C TRP A 97 26.24 2.80 9.99
N ASP A 98 25.15 3.30 9.39
CA ASP A 98 24.94 4.74 9.14
C ASP A 98 24.31 5.46 10.33
N PHE A 99 23.43 4.79 11.07
CA PHE A 99 22.76 5.34 12.24
C PHE A 99 22.26 4.24 13.19
N TYR A 100 21.93 4.65 14.41
CA TYR A 100 21.33 3.82 15.45
C TYR A 100 20.17 4.59 16.10
N VAL A 101 18.98 4.00 16.14
CA VAL A 101 17.78 4.61 16.73
C VAL A 101 16.97 3.58 17.50
N PRO A 102 16.56 3.87 18.76
CA PRO A 102 15.57 3.06 19.45
C PRO A 102 14.25 3.04 18.67
N ILE A 103 13.62 1.86 18.60
CA ILE A 103 12.32 1.68 17.96
C ILE A 103 11.37 0.88 18.82
N SER A 104 10.09 1.03 18.58
CA SER A 104 9.01 0.18 19.09
C SER A 104 8.44 -0.69 17.97
N LEU A 105 7.66 -1.72 18.32
CA LEU A 105 6.99 -2.59 17.34
C LEU A 105 5.92 -1.86 16.51
N THR A 106 5.54 -0.64 16.89
CA THR A 106 4.57 0.18 16.17
C THR A 106 5.21 1.11 15.15
N ASP A 107 6.53 1.33 15.25
CA ASP A 107 7.25 2.26 14.38
C ASP A 107 7.30 1.75 12.93
N GLU A 108 7.04 2.65 12.00
CA GLU A 108 7.15 2.38 10.57
C GLU A 108 8.56 2.75 10.08
N LEU A 109 9.23 1.78 9.50
CA LEU A 109 10.50 1.93 8.82
C LEU A 109 10.24 2.07 7.32
N SER A 110 10.92 2.99 6.63
CA SER A 110 10.76 3.14 5.19
C SER A 110 12.07 3.35 4.44
N ILE A 111 12.13 2.81 3.22
CA ILE A 111 13.18 3.05 2.24
C ILE A 111 12.51 3.47 0.94
N ASP A 112 12.75 4.69 0.52
CA ASP A 112 12.26 5.22 -0.74
C ASP A 112 13.44 5.46 -1.68
N ILE A 113 13.34 5.01 -2.93
CA ILE A 113 14.33 5.24 -3.98
C ILE A 113 13.64 5.94 -5.15
N SER A 114 14.06 7.16 -5.44
CA SER A 114 13.49 7.95 -6.55
C SER A 114 13.82 7.35 -7.92
N ALA A 115 13.18 7.85 -8.97
CA ALA A 115 13.50 7.48 -10.37
C ALA A 115 14.96 7.77 -10.73
N THR A 116 15.60 8.73 -10.07
CA THR A 116 17.00 9.08 -10.27
C THR A 116 17.97 8.34 -9.34
N GLY A 117 17.46 7.39 -8.54
CA GLY A 117 18.27 6.59 -7.61
C GLY A 117 18.58 7.29 -6.28
N TYR A 118 17.97 8.44 -5.97
CA TYR A 118 18.15 9.08 -4.68
C TYR A 118 17.40 8.30 -3.60
N VAL A 119 18.14 7.88 -2.57
CA VAL A 119 17.65 7.01 -1.49
C VAL A 119 17.33 7.84 -0.26
N THR A 120 16.17 7.59 0.32
CA THR A 120 15.75 8.16 1.61
C THR A 120 15.34 7.03 2.55
N ALA A 121 15.95 6.97 3.72
CA ALA A 121 15.57 6.06 4.79
C ALA A 121 14.95 6.86 5.94
N ALA A 122 13.77 6.45 6.41
CA ALA A 122 13.04 7.17 7.45
C ALA A 122 12.42 6.22 8.48
N ILE A 123 12.15 6.76 9.67
CA ILE A 123 11.40 6.13 10.76
C ILE A 123 10.24 7.06 11.10
N ASN A 124 9.00 6.56 11.03
CA ASN A 124 7.78 7.34 11.23
C ASN A 124 7.74 8.63 10.37
N GLY A 125 8.26 8.55 9.14
CA GLY A 125 8.36 9.68 8.23
C GLY A 125 9.50 10.65 8.50
N VAL A 126 10.27 10.48 9.59
CA VAL A 126 11.43 11.32 9.91
C VAL A 126 12.68 10.73 9.24
N THR A 127 13.26 11.46 8.30
CA THR A 127 14.46 11.04 7.57
C THR A 127 15.66 10.84 8.50
N GLN A 128 16.24 9.65 8.45
CA GLN A 128 17.45 9.29 9.18
C GLN A 128 18.70 9.37 8.28
N LYS A 129 18.54 9.00 7.01
CA LYS A 129 19.61 9.01 6.01
C LYS A 129 19.04 9.35 4.64
N ALA A 130 19.77 10.17 3.87
CA ALA A 130 19.45 10.45 2.47
C ALA A 130 20.75 10.62 1.67
N PHE A 131 20.83 10.00 0.49
CA PHE A 131 22.05 10.00 -0.32
C PHE A 131 21.76 9.58 -1.77
N GLN A 132 22.72 9.83 -2.68
CA GLN A 132 22.66 9.32 -4.03
C GLN A 132 23.07 7.84 -4.03
N GLY A 133 22.12 6.97 -4.31
CA GLY A 133 22.33 5.54 -4.46
C GLY A 133 22.59 5.11 -5.90
N ILE A 134 22.50 3.82 -6.14
CA ILE A 134 22.73 3.19 -7.47
C ILE A 134 21.44 3.30 -8.29
N VAL A 135 21.55 3.78 -9.53
CA VAL A 135 20.45 3.72 -10.51
C VAL A 135 20.46 2.32 -11.15
N SER A 136 19.55 1.47 -10.71
CA SER A 136 19.47 0.06 -11.07
C SER A 136 18.06 -0.46 -10.83
N ASP A 137 17.75 -1.66 -11.27
CA ASP A 137 16.68 -2.48 -10.69
C ASP A 137 17.13 -2.99 -9.33
N TYR A 138 16.17 -3.36 -8.51
CA TYR A 138 16.41 -3.86 -7.17
C TYR A 138 15.68 -5.18 -6.91
N LYS A 139 16.12 -5.90 -5.90
CA LYS A 139 15.41 -7.04 -5.31
C LYS A 139 15.01 -6.70 -3.88
N LEU A 140 13.86 -7.20 -3.45
CA LEU A 140 13.55 -7.25 -2.03
C LEU A 140 14.49 -8.26 -1.38
N VAL A 141 15.13 -7.88 -0.27
CA VAL A 141 16.07 -8.74 0.46
C VAL A 141 15.69 -8.82 1.93
N LEU A 142 15.70 -10.03 2.46
CA LEU A 142 15.52 -10.31 3.87
C LEU A 142 16.59 -11.29 4.35
N SER A 143 17.37 -10.86 5.32
CA SER A 143 18.30 -11.72 6.05
C SER A 143 17.81 -11.86 7.48
N SER A 144 17.85 -13.05 8.04
CA SER A 144 17.42 -13.31 9.42
C SER A 144 18.37 -14.22 10.18
N PHE A 145 18.44 -13.95 11.47
CA PHE A 145 19.06 -14.81 12.47
C PHE A 145 18.01 -15.05 13.55
N ARG A 146 17.55 -16.28 13.72
CA ARG A 146 16.37 -16.70 14.48
C ARG A 146 15.05 -16.28 13.84
N THR A 147 13.96 -16.81 14.37
CA THR A 147 12.62 -16.50 13.87
C THR A 147 12.25 -15.07 14.17
N SER A 148 11.80 -14.36 13.16
CA SER A 148 11.31 -13.01 13.22
C SER A 148 10.12 -12.83 12.28
N SER A 149 9.42 -11.71 12.37
CA SER A 149 8.39 -11.36 11.42
C SER A 149 8.34 -9.86 11.15
N LEU A 150 7.95 -9.54 9.94
CA LEU A 150 7.70 -8.18 9.47
C LEU A 150 6.22 -8.06 9.14
N THR A 151 5.60 -6.97 9.54
CA THR A 151 4.18 -6.71 9.31
C THR A 151 3.96 -5.34 8.67
N GLY A 152 2.75 -5.12 8.15
CA GLY A 152 2.42 -3.86 7.49
C GLY A 152 3.36 -3.53 6.33
N VAL A 153 3.88 -4.55 5.64
CA VAL A 153 4.77 -4.34 4.50
C VAL A 153 3.98 -3.74 3.35
N ILE A 154 4.38 -2.57 2.91
CA ILE A 154 3.86 -1.89 1.73
C ILE A 154 5.03 -1.69 0.77
N LEU A 155 5.01 -2.40 -0.32
CA LEU A 155 6.03 -2.34 -1.37
C LEU A 155 5.39 -1.86 -2.67
N THR A 156 5.95 -0.82 -3.27
CA THR A 156 5.52 -0.32 -4.58
C THR A 156 6.72 -0.11 -5.48
N ASP A 157 6.54 -0.23 -6.78
CA ASP A 157 7.54 0.11 -7.78
C ASP A 157 6.87 0.74 -9.02
N ALA A 158 7.67 1.17 -10.00
CA ALA A 158 7.15 1.83 -11.20
C ALA A 158 6.15 0.98 -12.00
N THR A 159 6.24 -0.35 -11.92
CA THR A 159 5.36 -1.27 -12.66
C THR A 159 4.14 -1.69 -11.85
N ARG A 160 4.21 -1.52 -10.54
CA ARG A 160 3.18 -1.92 -9.56
C ARG A 160 3.02 -0.80 -8.52
N PRO A 161 2.48 0.36 -8.93
CA PRO A 161 2.25 1.47 -8.01
C PRO A 161 1.23 1.07 -6.93
N ALA A 162 1.21 1.82 -5.84
CA ALA A 162 0.21 1.63 -4.79
C ALA A 162 -1.19 1.75 -5.39
N ILE A 163 -2.01 0.75 -5.15
CA ILE A 163 -3.44 0.87 -5.41
C ILE A 163 -4.03 1.66 -4.24
N LEU A 164 -4.46 2.87 -4.52
CA LEU A 164 -5.27 3.62 -3.57
C LEU A 164 -6.65 2.94 -3.54
N THR A 165 -6.87 2.05 -2.59
CA THR A 165 -8.22 1.64 -2.26
C THR A 165 -8.81 2.78 -1.43
N CYS A 166 -9.60 3.65 -2.06
CA CYS A 166 -10.49 4.51 -1.32
C CYS A 166 -11.41 3.59 -0.50
N THR A 167 -11.43 3.72 0.81
CA THR A 167 -12.53 3.19 1.60
C THR A 167 -13.73 3.98 1.12
N GLU A 168 -14.65 3.33 0.44
CA GLU A 168 -15.86 3.99 -0.01
C GLU A 168 -16.62 4.48 1.23
N LEU A 169 -17.11 5.70 1.15
CA LEU A 169 -17.92 6.26 2.21
C LEU A 169 -19.24 5.50 2.25
N ASP A 170 -19.63 5.07 3.42
CA ASP A 170 -20.90 4.44 3.76
C ASP A 170 -21.39 5.20 5.01
N THR A 171 -22.30 6.15 4.81
CA THR A 171 -22.65 7.15 5.82
C THR A 171 -23.60 6.57 6.87
N ASP A 172 -24.55 5.73 6.44
CA ASP A 172 -25.54 5.11 7.33
C ASP A 172 -25.11 3.74 7.86
N LEU A 173 -23.98 3.23 7.37
CA LEU A 173 -23.37 1.96 7.78
C LEU A 173 -24.23 0.71 7.47
N ASP A 174 -25.04 0.77 6.42
CA ASP A 174 -25.88 -0.36 5.99
C ASP A 174 -25.13 -1.39 5.13
N GLY A 175 -23.87 -1.11 4.77
CA GLY A 175 -23.00 -1.96 3.95
C GLY A 175 -23.06 -1.67 2.46
N VAL A 176 -23.82 -0.66 2.03
CA VAL A 176 -23.86 -0.16 0.66
C VAL A 176 -23.08 1.17 0.61
N PRO A 177 -21.99 1.27 -0.15
CA PRO A 177 -21.28 2.54 -0.29
C PRO A 177 -22.16 3.63 -0.89
N ASN A 178 -22.03 4.90 -0.44
CA ASN A 178 -22.83 6.04 -0.88
C ASN A 178 -22.98 6.15 -2.41
N ARG A 179 -21.94 5.84 -3.16
CA ARG A 179 -22.00 5.87 -4.64
C ARG A 179 -22.93 4.82 -5.28
N LEU A 180 -23.33 3.82 -4.54
CA LEU A 180 -24.23 2.73 -4.93
C LEU A 180 -25.54 2.76 -4.14
N ASP A 181 -25.61 3.63 -3.17
CA ASP A 181 -26.77 3.81 -2.32
C ASP A 181 -27.73 4.86 -2.93
N LEU A 182 -28.98 4.67 -2.74
CA LEU A 182 -30.05 5.60 -3.18
C LEU A 182 -30.48 6.57 -2.07
N ASP A 183 -29.98 6.34 -0.85
CA ASP A 183 -30.36 7.05 0.38
C ASP A 183 -29.15 6.94 1.32
N SER A 184 -28.08 7.69 0.97
CA SER A 184 -26.74 7.53 1.51
C SER A 184 -26.63 7.77 3.03
N ASP A 185 -27.56 8.52 3.63
CA ASP A 185 -27.57 8.79 5.08
C ASP A 185 -28.67 8.03 5.84
N GLY A 186 -29.50 7.26 5.11
CA GLY A 186 -30.49 6.35 5.68
C GLY A 186 -31.71 7.05 6.30
N ASP A 187 -31.97 8.32 5.97
CA ASP A 187 -33.05 9.11 6.56
C ASP A 187 -34.43 8.88 5.88
N ASN A 188 -34.48 8.02 4.87
CA ASN A 188 -35.60 7.70 3.99
C ASN A 188 -35.94 8.83 2.97
N CYS A 189 -35.06 9.78 2.77
CA CYS A 189 -35.12 10.73 1.68
C CYS A 189 -34.02 10.39 0.65
N PRO A 190 -34.34 9.84 -0.53
CA PRO A 190 -33.30 9.47 -1.48
C PRO A 190 -32.42 10.64 -1.90
N ASP A 191 -31.11 10.39 -2.10
CA ASP A 191 -30.09 11.39 -2.47
C ASP A 191 -30.51 12.29 -3.62
N ALA A 192 -31.20 11.70 -4.62
CA ALA A 192 -31.71 12.45 -5.77
C ALA A 192 -32.76 13.51 -5.38
N VAL A 193 -33.53 13.29 -4.33
CA VAL A 193 -34.52 14.26 -3.80
C VAL A 193 -33.83 15.32 -2.98
N GLU A 194 -32.87 14.92 -2.14
CA GLU A 194 -32.06 15.84 -1.33
C GLU A 194 -31.22 16.79 -2.20
N ALA A 195 -30.75 16.29 -3.34
CA ALA A 195 -30.07 17.11 -4.36
C ALA A 195 -31.02 18.12 -5.06
N GLY A 196 -32.29 18.19 -4.63
CA GLY A 196 -33.27 19.12 -5.16
C GLY A 196 -33.86 18.70 -6.52
N THR A 197 -33.67 17.45 -6.94
CA THR A 197 -34.21 16.96 -8.20
C THR A 197 -35.65 16.53 -8.03
N THR A 198 -36.52 16.94 -8.93
CA THR A 198 -37.88 16.43 -9.03
C THR A 198 -37.86 15.21 -9.93
N TYR A 199 -37.88 14.01 -9.35
CA TYR A 199 -37.95 12.77 -10.11
C TYR A 199 -39.29 12.08 -9.91
N VAL A 200 -39.65 11.25 -10.87
CA VAL A 200 -40.88 10.48 -10.85
C VAL A 200 -40.47 8.99 -10.86
N THR A 201 -41.07 8.21 -9.97
CA THR A 201 -40.88 6.75 -9.99
C THR A 201 -41.45 6.15 -11.26
N THR A 202 -41.14 4.90 -11.55
CA THR A 202 -41.71 4.17 -12.71
C THR A 202 -43.24 4.12 -12.70
N SER A 203 -43.89 4.39 -11.56
CA SER A 203 -45.36 4.53 -11.43
C SER A 203 -45.86 5.97 -11.61
N GLY A 204 -45.00 6.92 -11.91
CA GLY A 204 -45.38 8.33 -12.12
C GLY A 204 -45.62 9.14 -10.87
N VAL A 205 -45.28 8.58 -9.69
CA VAL A 205 -45.46 9.23 -8.39
C VAL A 205 -44.09 9.50 -7.78
N ALA A 206 -43.84 10.73 -7.31
CA ALA A 206 -42.66 11.03 -6.52
C ALA A 206 -42.66 10.19 -5.25
N SER A 207 -41.51 9.60 -4.91
CA SER A 207 -41.36 8.76 -3.74
C SER A 207 -40.12 9.13 -2.95
N ASN A 208 -40.26 9.24 -1.63
CA ASN A 208 -39.16 9.42 -0.67
C ASN A 208 -38.70 8.06 -0.11
N ALA A 209 -39.22 6.96 -0.63
CA ALA A 209 -38.84 5.63 -0.15
C ALA A 209 -37.59 5.11 -0.84
N LYS A 210 -36.68 4.57 -0.08
CA LYS A 210 -35.50 3.84 -0.58
C LYS A 210 -35.97 2.60 -1.34
N THR A 211 -36.09 2.68 -2.64
CA THR A 211 -36.52 1.58 -3.52
C THR A 211 -35.74 1.57 -4.83
N THR A 212 -35.73 0.45 -5.52
CA THR A 212 -35.12 0.32 -6.86
C THR A 212 -35.80 1.22 -7.91
N THR A 213 -36.91 1.85 -7.58
CA THR A 213 -37.64 2.80 -8.44
C THR A 213 -37.29 4.26 -8.13
N SER A 214 -36.48 4.52 -7.10
CA SER A 214 -36.00 5.86 -6.70
C SER A 214 -34.76 6.27 -7.52
N ILE A 215 -34.80 6.08 -8.82
CA ILE A 215 -33.74 6.45 -9.76
C ILE A 215 -34.26 7.50 -10.72
N ILE A 216 -33.40 8.38 -11.16
CA ILE A 216 -33.72 9.37 -12.17
C ILE A 216 -33.94 8.65 -13.49
N PRO A 217 -35.09 8.88 -14.15
CA PRO A 217 -35.42 8.18 -15.39
C PRO A 217 -34.55 8.61 -16.57
N ALA A 218 -34.30 7.68 -17.46
CA ALA A 218 -33.69 7.95 -18.76
C ALA A 218 -34.54 8.95 -19.58
N PRO A 219 -33.95 9.66 -20.57
CA PRO A 219 -32.67 9.32 -21.21
C PRO A 219 -31.43 9.86 -20.48
N TYR A 220 -30.37 9.10 -20.56
CA TYR A 220 -29.03 9.51 -20.12
C TYR A 220 -28.23 9.96 -21.34
N GLY A 221 -27.52 11.08 -21.21
CA GLY A 221 -26.70 11.62 -22.26
C GLY A 221 -25.38 10.89 -22.50
N ALA A 222 -24.64 11.33 -23.52
CA ALA A 222 -23.33 10.81 -23.82
C ALA A 222 -22.28 11.12 -22.73
N ASN A 223 -22.52 12.18 -21.94
CA ASN A 223 -21.74 12.56 -20.77
C ASN A 223 -22.03 11.69 -19.54
N GLY A 224 -23.02 10.78 -19.58
CA GLY A 224 -23.40 9.87 -18.51
C GLY A 224 -24.43 10.42 -17.52
N PHE A 225 -24.86 11.71 -17.67
CA PHE A 225 -25.87 12.29 -16.83
C PHE A 225 -27.29 12.08 -17.39
N ALA A 226 -28.30 12.16 -16.53
CA ALA A 226 -29.68 12.15 -16.95
C ALA A 226 -30.04 13.53 -17.53
N ASN A 227 -30.51 13.59 -18.79
CA ASN A 227 -30.79 14.85 -19.49
C ASN A 227 -31.80 15.74 -18.75
N GLY A 228 -32.65 15.15 -17.91
CA GLY A 228 -33.62 15.92 -17.10
C GLY A 228 -33.03 16.69 -15.92
N LEU A 229 -31.77 16.44 -15.58
CA LEU A 229 -31.06 17.17 -14.53
C LEU A 229 -30.19 18.30 -15.05
N GLU A 230 -29.91 18.31 -16.34
CA GLU A 230 -29.07 19.34 -16.95
C GLU A 230 -29.89 20.55 -17.41
N THR A 231 -29.27 21.72 -17.43
CA THR A 231 -29.91 22.97 -17.93
C THR A 231 -30.24 22.86 -19.38
N THR A 232 -29.42 22.14 -20.14
CA THR A 232 -29.66 21.74 -21.53
C THR A 232 -29.00 20.38 -21.73
N ALA A 233 -29.53 19.54 -22.63
CA ALA A 233 -28.93 18.23 -22.88
C ALA A 233 -27.43 18.35 -23.18
N GLU A 234 -26.62 17.48 -22.52
CA GLU A 234 -25.17 17.43 -22.66
C GLU A 234 -24.43 18.70 -22.18
N SER A 235 -24.99 19.45 -21.24
CA SER A 235 -24.40 20.72 -20.77
C SER A 235 -23.37 20.53 -19.63
N ASP A 236 -23.36 19.39 -18.96
CA ASP A 236 -22.62 19.14 -17.73
C ASP A 236 -22.95 20.14 -16.59
N ILE A 237 -24.07 20.85 -16.69
CA ILE A 237 -24.50 21.84 -15.71
C ILE A 237 -25.87 21.43 -15.17
N TYR A 238 -25.98 21.17 -13.91
CA TYR A 238 -27.23 20.84 -13.22
C TYR A 238 -28.16 22.03 -13.09
N ASN A 239 -29.45 21.73 -13.07
CA ASN A 239 -30.51 22.71 -12.79
C ASN A 239 -30.55 23.09 -11.33
#